data_43392d146808645db8cd55d2d8632a3d
#
_entry.id   43392d146808645db8cd55d2d8632a3d
#
_cell.length_a   1.000
_cell.length_b   1.000
_cell.length_c   1.000
_cell.angle_alpha   90.00
_cell.angle_beta   90.00
_cell.angle_gamma   90.00
#
_symmetry.space_group_name_H-M   'P 1'
#
loop_
_entity.id
_entity.type
_entity.pdbx_description
1 polymer ?
#
loop_
_entity_poly.entity_id
_entity_poly.type
_entity_poly.pdbx_seq_one_letter_code
_entity_poly.pdbx_strand_id
1 'polypeptide(L)'
;LEADPRVAGNVKCIYIDPPYNTGSAFEYYDDGLEHSIWLSLMRERAFILRDLLADDGLFFAQIDDNEFPYFAVMLDEVFGRENRINVIAVKMSEASGVKMSHVDKKLPKLKEYVLVY
;
A
#
# COMPACT_ATOMS: atom_id res chain seq x y z
N LEU A 1 -11.58 15.25 -10.80
CA LEU A 1 -12.50 15.56 -9.70
C LEU A 1 -11.78 16.52 -8.77
N GLU A 2 -12.22 17.77 -8.78
CA GLU A 2 -11.81 18.71 -7.75
C GLU A 2 -12.41 18.23 -6.41
N ALA A 3 -11.59 18.12 -5.39
CA ALA A 3 -12.06 17.75 -4.07
C ALA A 3 -12.98 18.85 -3.50
N ASP A 4 -14.04 18.46 -2.82
CA ASP A 4 -14.90 19.40 -2.09
C ASP A 4 -14.03 20.26 -1.15
N PRO A 5 -14.08 21.61 -1.23
CA PRO A 5 -13.28 22.48 -0.37
C PRO A 5 -13.45 22.23 1.13
N ARG A 6 -14.57 21.61 1.54
CA ARG A 6 -14.80 21.23 2.93
C ARG A 6 -13.98 20.03 3.36
N VAL A 7 -13.52 19.23 2.41
CA VAL A 7 -12.77 17.99 2.64
C VAL A 7 -11.28 18.20 2.36
N ALA A 8 -10.95 18.95 1.30
CA ALA A 8 -9.56 19.18 0.89
C ALA A 8 -8.75 19.79 2.05
N GLY A 9 -7.66 19.11 2.45
CA GLY A 9 -6.80 19.56 3.53
C GLY A 9 -7.36 19.40 4.94
N ASN A 10 -8.50 18.72 5.10
CA ASN A 10 -9.20 18.58 6.40
C ASN A 10 -9.37 17.13 6.86
N VAL A 11 -8.97 16.15 6.07
CA VAL A 11 -9.08 14.74 6.43
C VAL A 11 -8.02 14.38 7.46
N LYS A 12 -8.42 13.82 8.59
CA LYS A 12 -7.51 13.48 9.69
C LYS A 12 -6.92 12.09 9.61
N CYS A 13 -7.59 11.18 8.94
CA CYS A 13 -7.11 9.81 8.79
C CYS A 13 -7.54 9.24 7.44
N ILE A 14 -6.58 8.69 6.73
CA ILE A 14 -6.82 7.93 5.50
C ILE A 14 -6.18 6.56 5.69
N TYR A 15 -6.95 5.51 5.46
CA TYR A 15 -6.47 4.14 5.39
C TYR A 15 -6.81 3.56 4.03
N ILE A 16 -5.80 3.06 3.31
CA ILE A 16 -6.01 2.41 2.03
C ILE A 16 -5.55 0.96 2.05
N ASP A 17 -6.30 0.13 1.35
CA ASP A 17 -6.00 -1.27 1.08
C ASP A 17 -6.04 -1.47 -0.45
N PRO A 18 -4.98 -1.06 -1.16
CA PRO A 18 -4.94 -1.14 -2.61
C PRO A 18 -4.83 -2.59 -3.09
N PRO A 19 -5.11 -2.86 -4.38
CA PRO A 19 -4.77 -4.14 -4.98
C PRO A 19 -3.28 -4.43 -4.81
N TYR A 20 -2.93 -5.65 -4.38
CA TYR A 20 -1.53 -6.00 -4.08
C TYR A 20 -0.69 -6.34 -5.31
N ASN A 21 -1.32 -6.37 -6.48
CA ASN A 21 -0.68 -6.70 -7.75
C ASN A 21 -0.03 -8.09 -7.77
N THR A 22 -0.73 -9.06 -7.20
CA THR A 22 -0.21 -10.43 -7.03
C THR A 22 -0.37 -11.31 -8.27
N GLY A 23 -1.10 -10.84 -9.29
CA GLY A 23 -1.47 -11.65 -10.44
C GLY A 23 -2.64 -12.60 -10.19
N SER A 24 -3.25 -12.56 -9.00
CA SER A 24 -4.48 -13.31 -8.69
C SER A 24 -5.65 -12.66 -9.41
N ALA A 25 -6.19 -13.34 -10.42
CA ALA A 25 -7.25 -12.81 -11.26
C ALA A 25 -8.57 -12.67 -10.51
N PHE A 26 -8.81 -11.52 -9.94
CA PHE A 26 -10.16 -11.04 -9.64
C PHE A 26 -10.59 -10.13 -10.80
N GLU A 27 -11.68 -10.48 -11.49
CA GLU A 27 -12.16 -9.81 -12.70
C GLU A 27 -12.45 -8.30 -12.53
N TYR A 28 -12.50 -7.80 -11.31
CA TYR A 28 -12.88 -6.42 -10.98
C TYR A 28 -11.76 -5.59 -10.32
N TYR A 29 -10.55 -6.16 -10.16
CA TYR A 29 -9.42 -5.49 -9.57
C TYR A 29 -8.26 -5.41 -10.57
N ASP A 30 -7.57 -4.28 -10.61
CA ASP A 30 -6.34 -4.07 -11.40
C ASP A 30 -5.17 -4.88 -10.80
N ASP A 31 -5.40 -6.17 -10.56
CA ASP A 31 -4.41 -7.08 -10.02
C ASP A 31 -3.73 -7.84 -11.17
N GLY A 32 -2.41 -7.91 -11.17
CA GLY A 32 -1.61 -8.50 -12.25
C GLY A 32 -1.17 -7.52 -13.33
N LEU A 33 -1.26 -6.22 -13.07
CA LEU A 33 -0.70 -5.19 -13.93
C LEU A 33 0.82 -5.27 -13.95
N GLU A 34 1.41 -4.82 -15.07
CA GLU A 34 2.83 -4.54 -15.09
C GLU A 34 3.19 -3.61 -13.94
N HIS A 35 4.31 -3.90 -13.26
CA HIS A 35 4.76 -3.20 -12.08
C HIS A 35 4.80 -1.67 -12.22
N SER A 36 5.35 -1.19 -13.35
CA SER A 36 5.44 0.25 -13.62
C SER A 36 4.07 0.92 -13.78
N ILE A 37 3.11 0.22 -14.38
CA ILE A 37 1.74 0.70 -14.55
C ILE A 37 1.05 0.78 -13.19
N TRP A 38 1.18 -0.25 -12.37
CA TRP A 38 0.63 -0.28 -11.02
C TRP A 38 1.15 0.88 -10.16
N LEU A 39 2.46 1.10 -10.16
CA LEU A 39 3.09 2.20 -9.44
C LEU A 39 2.62 3.57 -9.93
N SER A 40 2.49 3.75 -11.24
CA SER A 40 2.00 5.01 -11.83
C SER A 40 0.58 5.32 -11.38
N LEU A 41 -0.31 4.33 -11.41
CA LEU A 41 -1.69 4.48 -10.95
C LEU A 41 -1.76 4.80 -9.45
N MET A 42 -0.96 4.11 -8.65
CA MET A 42 -0.93 4.33 -7.21
C MET A 42 -0.35 5.72 -6.85
N ARG A 43 0.65 6.17 -7.61
CA ARG A 43 1.26 7.48 -7.41
C ARG A 43 0.26 8.63 -7.62
N GLU A 44 -0.51 8.58 -8.69
CA GLU A 44 -1.55 9.58 -8.97
C GLU A 44 -2.60 9.63 -7.86
N ARG A 45 -3.05 8.48 -7.41
CA ARG A 45 -3.99 8.36 -6.29
C ARG A 45 -3.41 8.88 -4.99
N ALA A 46 -2.14 8.57 -4.70
CA ALA A 46 -1.46 9.04 -3.50
C ALA A 46 -1.35 10.55 -3.44
N PHE A 47 -1.10 11.23 -4.57
CA PHE A 47 -1.10 12.69 -4.62
C PHE A 47 -2.47 13.28 -4.29
N ILE A 48 -3.54 12.71 -4.84
CA ILE A 48 -4.91 13.13 -4.54
C ILE A 48 -5.21 12.96 -3.04
N LEU A 49 -4.86 11.81 -2.49
CA LEU A 49 -5.09 11.52 -1.08
C LEU A 49 -4.27 12.45 -0.16
N ARG A 50 -3.03 12.76 -0.54
CA ARG A 50 -2.21 13.75 0.16
C ARG A 50 -2.87 15.11 0.22
N ASP A 51 -3.46 15.56 -0.88
CA ASP A 51 -4.11 16.87 -0.95
C ASP A 51 -5.40 16.92 -0.11
N LEU A 52 -6.01 15.79 0.16
CA LEU A 52 -7.15 15.69 1.09
C LEU A 52 -6.73 15.72 2.56
N LEU A 53 -5.52 15.24 2.86
CA LEU A 53 -5.05 15.05 4.22
C LEU A 53 -4.72 16.40 4.88
N ALA A 54 -5.15 16.56 6.14
CA ALA A 54 -4.75 17.70 6.95
C ALA A 54 -3.25 17.63 7.28
N ASP A 55 -2.63 18.76 7.62
CA ASP A 55 -1.20 18.82 7.97
C ASP A 55 -0.83 17.93 9.16
N ASP A 56 -1.78 17.72 10.08
CA ASP A 56 -1.66 16.83 11.23
C ASP A 56 -2.40 15.48 11.03
N GLY A 57 -2.80 15.20 9.80
CA GLY A 57 -3.49 13.95 9.45
C GLY A 57 -2.54 12.77 9.33
N LEU A 58 -3.08 11.56 9.47
CA LEU A 58 -2.35 10.30 9.34
C LEU A 58 -2.80 9.53 8.11
N PHE A 59 -1.83 8.99 7.41
CA PHE A 59 -2.04 8.14 6.23
C PHE A 59 -1.51 6.74 6.50
N PHE A 60 -2.35 5.75 6.24
CA PHE A 60 -2.01 4.33 6.38
C PHE A 60 -2.20 3.63 5.04
N ALA A 61 -1.20 2.88 4.60
CA ALA A 61 -1.27 2.10 3.38
C ALA A 61 -0.89 0.65 3.64
N GLN A 62 -1.84 -0.25 3.46
CA GLN A 62 -1.63 -1.69 3.58
C GLN A 62 -1.07 -2.26 2.28
N ILE A 63 -0.10 -3.16 2.37
CA ILE A 63 0.54 -3.80 1.20
C ILE A 63 1.22 -5.11 1.62
N ASP A 64 1.38 -6.03 0.68
CA ASP A 64 2.15 -7.25 0.90
C ASP A 64 3.58 -7.14 0.34
N ASP A 65 4.36 -8.22 0.46
CA ASP A 65 5.75 -8.28 0.00
C ASP A 65 5.92 -8.01 -1.50
N ASN A 66 4.86 -8.21 -2.31
CA ASN A 66 4.97 -8.14 -3.76
C ASN A 66 5.36 -6.74 -4.26
N GLU A 67 4.69 -5.72 -3.75
CA GLU A 67 4.91 -4.32 -4.14
C GLU A 67 5.51 -3.44 -3.02
N PHE A 68 5.65 -3.97 -1.82
CA PHE A 68 6.09 -3.19 -0.65
C PHE A 68 7.35 -2.35 -0.90
N PRO A 69 8.47 -2.88 -1.45
CA PRO A 69 9.70 -2.08 -1.56
C PRO A 69 9.52 -0.85 -2.44
N TYR A 70 8.85 -1.01 -3.56
CA TYR A 70 8.65 0.05 -4.54
C TYR A 70 7.56 1.02 -4.10
N PHE A 71 6.50 0.50 -3.47
CA PHE A 71 5.42 1.30 -2.93
C PHE A 71 5.91 2.21 -1.80
N ALA A 72 6.80 1.70 -0.93
CA ALA A 72 7.42 2.49 0.13
C ALA A 72 8.26 3.65 -0.42
N VAL A 73 9.08 3.40 -1.43
CA VAL A 73 9.89 4.46 -2.06
C VAL A 73 8.99 5.50 -2.73
N MET A 74 7.96 5.07 -3.43
CA MET A 74 7.02 5.97 -4.09
C MET A 74 6.25 6.83 -3.09
N LEU A 75 5.77 6.25 -1.99
CA LEU A 75 5.08 7.01 -0.93
C LEU A 75 6.03 7.98 -0.21
N ASP A 76 7.29 7.62 -0.03
CA ASP A 76 8.32 8.54 0.47
C ASP A 76 8.49 9.76 -0.43
N GLU A 77 8.40 9.59 -1.75
CA GLU A 77 8.43 10.72 -2.69
C GLU A 77 7.19 11.60 -2.60
N VAL A 78 6.02 11.01 -2.43
CA VAL A 78 4.74 11.72 -2.37
C VAL A 78 4.59 12.49 -1.05
N PHE A 79 4.84 11.84 0.08
CA PHE A 79 4.61 12.41 1.41
C PHE A 79 5.85 13.04 2.04
N GLY A 80 7.04 12.76 1.53
CA GLY A 80 8.31 13.08 2.15
C GLY A 80 8.78 11.95 3.06
N ARG A 81 10.02 11.50 2.88
CA ARG A 81 10.61 10.43 3.69
C ARG A 81 10.62 10.78 5.18
N GLU A 82 10.85 12.05 5.50
CA GLU A 82 10.84 12.58 6.87
C GLU A 82 9.50 12.44 7.56
N ASN A 83 8.42 12.31 6.80
CA ASN A 83 7.06 12.12 7.31
C ASN A 83 6.67 10.65 7.49
N ARG A 84 7.52 9.72 7.07
CA ARG A 84 7.27 8.30 7.34
C ARG A 84 7.46 8.01 8.82
N ILE A 85 6.38 7.73 9.53
CA ILE A 85 6.37 7.49 10.97
C ILE A 85 6.80 6.06 11.27
N ASN A 86 6.23 5.10 10.57
CA ASN A 86 6.48 3.69 10.86
C ASN A 86 6.19 2.77 9.67
N VAL A 87 6.72 1.56 9.76
CA VAL A 87 6.34 0.41 8.95
C VAL A 87 5.91 -0.69 9.92
N ILE A 88 4.62 -1.01 9.92
CA ILE A 88 4.06 -2.03 10.81
C ILE A 88 4.02 -3.35 10.05
N ALA A 89 4.67 -4.37 10.58
CA ALA A 89 4.56 -5.73 10.08
C ALA A 89 3.37 -6.42 10.75
N VAL A 90 2.44 -6.92 9.95
CA VAL A 90 1.23 -7.59 10.41
C VAL A 90 1.37 -9.09 10.14
N LYS A 91 1.35 -9.89 11.19
CA LYS A 91 1.37 -11.35 11.07
C LYS A 91 0.02 -11.84 10.54
N MET A 92 0.04 -12.48 9.37
CA MET A 92 -1.19 -12.94 8.71
C MET A 92 -1.45 -14.42 8.95
N SER A 93 -0.41 -15.23 9.16
CA SER A 93 -0.55 -16.66 9.35
C SER A 93 0.66 -17.27 10.02
N GLU A 94 0.49 -18.49 10.54
CA GLU A 94 1.59 -19.29 11.05
C GLU A 94 2.24 -20.11 9.91
N ALA A 95 3.55 -20.36 10.02
CA ALA A 95 4.22 -21.37 9.22
C ALA A 95 3.66 -22.75 9.62
N SER A 96 3.02 -23.44 8.68
CA SER A 96 2.50 -24.79 8.90
C SER A 96 3.15 -25.77 7.93
N GLY A 97 3.13 -27.06 8.26
CA GLY A 97 3.67 -28.10 7.39
C GLY A 97 3.12 -28.07 5.98
N VAL A 98 1.83 -27.77 5.82
CA VAL A 98 1.18 -27.64 4.49
C VAL A 98 1.74 -26.45 3.72
N LYS A 99 1.91 -25.30 4.35
CA LYS A 99 2.52 -24.11 3.70
C LYS A 99 3.98 -24.33 3.38
N MET A 100 4.71 -25.02 4.24
CA MET A 100 6.13 -25.33 4.04
C MET A 100 6.35 -26.38 2.96
N SER A 101 5.41 -27.29 2.72
CA SER A 101 5.49 -28.32 1.68
C SER A 101 5.37 -27.77 0.24
N HIS A 102 4.85 -26.56 0.07
CA HIS A 102 4.72 -25.88 -1.23
C HIS A 102 5.87 -24.90 -1.53
N VAL A 103 6.95 -24.93 -0.74
CA VAL A 103 8.10 -24.05 -0.91
C VAL A 103 9.07 -24.64 -1.92
N ASP A 104 8.77 -24.48 -3.22
CA ASP A 104 9.68 -24.87 -4.28
C ASP A 104 10.71 -23.80 -4.64
N LYS A 105 10.33 -22.53 -4.56
CA LYS A 105 11.16 -21.41 -5.03
C LYS A 105 11.14 -20.18 -4.12
N LYS A 106 10.17 -20.05 -3.23
CA LYS A 106 10.01 -18.88 -2.35
C LYS A 106 9.59 -19.33 -0.95
N LEU A 107 10.04 -18.61 0.04
CA LEU A 107 9.53 -18.76 1.40
C LEU A 107 8.06 -18.32 1.45
N PRO A 108 7.23 -18.97 2.28
CA PRO A 108 5.82 -18.58 2.41
C PRO A 108 5.68 -17.15 2.92
N LYS A 109 4.71 -16.43 2.37
CA LYS A 109 4.35 -15.09 2.82
C LYS A 109 3.48 -15.22 4.07
N LEU A 110 4.01 -14.80 5.21
CA LEU A 110 3.33 -14.90 6.51
C LEU A 110 2.91 -13.56 7.07
N LYS A 111 3.27 -12.47 6.41
CA LYS A 111 3.07 -11.10 6.87
C LYS A 111 2.61 -10.19 5.76
N GLU A 112 2.03 -9.10 6.17
CA GLU A 112 1.78 -7.92 5.37
C GLU A 112 2.34 -6.69 6.08
N TYR A 113 2.27 -5.54 5.45
CA TYR A 113 2.79 -4.30 5.99
C TYR A 113 1.73 -3.22 6.01
N VAL A 114 1.84 -2.31 6.96
CA VAL A 114 1.13 -1.04 6.94
C VAL A 114 2.18 0.07 7.02
N LEU A 115 2.28 0.85 5.95
CA LEU A 115 3.12 2.05 5.88
C LEU A 115 2.36 3.21 6.53
N VAL A 116 3.01 3.96 7.40
CA VAL A 116 2.39 5.06 8.16
C VAL A 116 3.13 6.37 7.89
N TYR A 117 2.38 7.34 7.44
CA TYR A 117 2.84 8.72 7.20
C TYR A 117 2.01 9.73 7.96
#